data_3b5ccc664e32cb4c466beeb20b818fe2
#
_entry.id   3b5ccc664e32cb4c466beeb20b818fe2
#
_cell.length_a   1.000
_cell.length_b   1.000
_cell.length_c   1.000
_cell.angle_alpha   90.00
_cell.angle_beta   90.00
_cell.angle_gamma   90.00
#
_symmetry.space_group_name_H-M   'P 1'
#
loop_
_entity.id
_entity.type
_entity.pdbx_description
1 polymer ?
#
loop_
_entity_poly.entity_id
_entity_poly.type
_entity_poly.pdbx_seq_one_letter_code
_entity_poly.pdbx_strand_id
1 'polypeptide(L)'
;MTYVATSPPDIRLVGLTKHYGEVVAVAGIDLEVEPGEFFTLLGPSGSGKTTTLRMIAGFEDPSGGTIELAGEEVSGVPPYDRAVNTVFQDYALFPHMTVGDNVAYGLRVAKVDKSERARRRDEALEMVRLPGYAERKPGELSGGQRQRVALARAIVNRPKVLLLDEPLGALDLKLREQMQVELKTIQSEVGITFVYVTHDQDEALTMSDRIAVFNDGRIEQVSAPRQLYERPDNEFVAGFVGVSNLIERDGERLTIRPEKIQLLDPAVPVDGLHSERGRVVEVAYAGMVTRYTVALDHGGTLQLVRQNLEGPSAVAAPAQGSEVLVGWRPEHAAAVRGKSTTEEVAS
;
A
#
# COMPACT_ATOMS: atom_id res chain seq x y z
N MET A 1 9.48 35.57 -11.61
CA MET A 1 8.73 34.39 -11.18
C MET A 1 8.47 33.55 -12.41
N THR A 2 9.28 32.54 -12.63
CA THR A 2 9.13 31.60 -13.76
C THR A 2 8.02 30.63 -13.36
N TYR A 3 6.91 30.67 -14.06
CA TYR A 3 5.84 29.68 -13.91
C TYR A 3 6.40 28.36 -14.44
N VAL A 4 6.79 27.46 -13.54
CA VAL A 4 7.03 26.06 -13.89
C VAL A 4 5.62 25.49 -14.11
N ALA A 5 5.24 25.28 -15.36
CA ALA A 5 4.04 24.54 -15.69
C ALA A 5 4.26 23.11 -15.17
N THR A 6 3.66 22.79 -14.03
CA THR A 6 3.58 21.41 -13.54
C THR A 6 2.77 20.62 -14.57
N SER A 7 3.32 19.51 -15.05
CA SER A 7 2.56 18.58 -15.90
C SER A 7 1.26 18.19 -15.18
N PRO A 8 0.15 17.98 -15.90
CA PRO A 8 -1.07 17.49 -15.26
C PRO A 8 -0.79 16.13 -14.58
N PRO A 9 -1.50 15.78 -13.50
CA PRO A 9 -1.39 14.48 -12.88
C PRO A 9 -1.72 13.38 -13.91
N ASP A 10 -1.07 12.22 -13.78
CA ASP A 10 -1.36 11.09 -14.67
C ASP A 10 -2.75 10.48 -14.42
N ILE A 11 -3.26 10.59 -13.18
CA ILE A 11 -4.64 10.26 -12.85
C ILE A 11 -5.24 11.37 -12.00
N ARG A 12 -6.44 11.79 -12.34
CA ARG A 12 -7.26 12.65 -11.51
C ARG A 12 -8.69 12.09 -11.42
N LEU A 13 -9.14 11.86 -10.20
CA LEU A 13 -10.51 11.45 -9.87
C LEU A 13 -11.19 12.62 -9.18
N VAL A 14 -12.40 12.98 -9.62
CA VAL A 14 -13.16 14.08 -9.03
C VAL A 14 -14.55 13.59 -8.67
N GLY A 15 -14.87 13.57 -7.38
CA GLY A 15 -16.16 13.16 -6.84
C GLY A 15 -16.59 11.77 -7.30
N LEU A 16 -15.62 10.83 -7.51
CA LEU A 16 -15.88 9.54 -8.15
C LEU A 16 -16.77 8.67 -7.26
N THR A 17 -17.88 8.17 -7.81
CA THR A 17 -18.83 7.29 -7.11
C THR A 17 -19.09 6.01 -7.88
N LYS A 18 -19.37 4.93 -7.14
CA LYS A 18 -19.87 3.67 -7.71
C LYS A 18 -20.90 3.04 -6.79
N HIS A 19 -22.06 2.76 -7.37
CA HIS A 19 -23.15 2.06 -6.71
C HIS A 19 -23.46 0.75 -7.44
N TYR A 20 -23.71 -0.31 -6.69
CA TYR A 20 -24.25 -1.59 -7.16
C TYR A 20 -25.61 -1.82 -6.47
N GLY A 21 -26.70 -1.37 -7.10
CA GLY A 21 -27.99 -1.32 -6.43
C GLY A 21 -27.94 -0.40 -5.20
N GLU A 22 -28.28 -0.96 -4.03
CA GLU A 22 -28.22 -0.24 -2.74
C GLU A 22 -26.81 -0.16 -2.13
N VAL A 23 -25.84 -0.91 -2.68
CA VAL A 23 -24.49 -0.95 -2.12
C VAL A 23 -23.65 0.18 -2.69
N VAL A 24 -23.12 1.04 -1.83
CA VAL A 24 -22.17 2.10 -2.18
C VAL A 24 -20.74 1.52 -2.11
N ALA A 25 -20.17 1.19 -3.26
CA ALA A 25 -18.81 0.65 -3.33
C ALA A 25 -17.73 1.74 -3.31
N VAL A 26 -18.04 2.92 -3.88
CA VAL A 26 -17.18 4.13 -3.83
C VAL A 26 -18.09 5.33 -3.59
N ALA A 27 -17.77 6.12 -2.57
CA ALA A 27 -18.65 7.10 -1.96
C ALA A 27 -18.21 8.57 -2.19
N GLY A 28 -17.77 8.89 -3.42
CA GLY A 28 -17.36 10.26 -3.76
C GLY A 28 -15.91 10.53 -3.36
N ILE A 29 -14.95 9.96 -4.09
CA ILE A 29 -13.53 10.14 -3.82
C ILE A 29 -12.90 11.15 -4.79
N ASP A 30 -11.99 11.95 -4.23
CA ASP A 30 -11.08 12.83 -4.96
C ASP A 30 -9.66 12.30 -4.79
N LEU A 31 -8.91 12.19 -5.89
CA LEU A 31 -7.56 11.67 -5.88
C LEU A 31 -6.75 12.20 -7.05
N GLU A 32 -5.50 12.56 -6.79
CA GLU A 32 -4.50 12.88 -7.82
C GLU A 32 -3.27 11.99 -7.64
N VAL A 33 -2.78 11.41 -8.77
CA VAL A 33 -1.55 10.62 -8.83
C VAL A 33 -0.61 11.29 -9.80
N GLU A 34 0.59 11.60 -9.32
CA GLU A 34 1.60 12.35 -10.06
C GLU A 34 2.33 11.47 -11.09
N PRO A 35 2.86 12.07 -12.19
CA PRO A 35 3.64 11.33 -13.17
C PRO A 35 4.87 10.64 -12.55
N GLY A 36 5.05 9.35 -12.88
CA GLY A 36 6.17 8.53 -12.41
C GLY A 36 6.07 8.07 -10.96
N GLU A 37 4.94 8.28 -10.28
CA GLU A 37 4.70 7.89 -8.90
C GLU A 37 4.40 6.39 -8.78
N PHE A 38 4.91 5.75 -7.73
CA PHE A 38 4.41 4.46 -7.26
C PHE A 38 3.33 4.72 -6.21
N PHE A 39 2.08 4.71 -6.63
CA PHE A 39 0.93 5.05 -5.80
C PHE A 39 0.17 3.80 -5.37
N THR A 40 -0.13 3.66 -4.07
CA THR A 40 -0.83 2.48 -3.56
C THR A 40 -2.22 2.81 -3.02
N LEU A 41 -3.21 2.00 -3.41
CA LEU A 41 -4.53 1.92 -2.79
C LEU A 41 -4.50 0.80 -1.76
N LEU A 42 -4.50 1.16 -0.47
CA LEU A 42 -4.41 0.25 0.66
C LEU A 42 -5.73 0.22 1.43
N GLY A 43 -6.16 -0.93 1.95
CA GLY A 43 -7.37 -1.00 2.78
C GLY A 43 -7.89 -2.43 2.91
N PRO A 44 -8.88 -2.69 3.78
CA PRO A 44 -9.48 -4.00 3.95
C PRO A 44 -10.21 -4.46 2.68
N SER A 45 -10.55 -5.76 2.63
CA SER A 45 -11.36 -6.31 1.55
C SER A 45 -12.73 -5.61 1.52
N GLY A 46 -13.23 -5.31 0.32
CA GLY A 46 -14.51 -4.62 0.15
C GLY A 46 -14.49 -3.10 0.35
N SER A 47 -13.35 -2.46 0.63
CA SER A 47 -13.26 -1.01 0.86
C SER A 47 -13.32 -0.14 -0.41
N GLY A 48 -13.48 -0.72 -1.60
CA GLY A 48 -13.64 0.02 -2.87
C GLY A 48 -12.40 0.13 -3.75
N LYS A 49 -11.22 -0.36 -3.33
CA LYS A 49 -9.93 -0.27 -4.06
C LYS A 49 -9.98 -0.85 -5.48
N THR A 50 -10.31 -2.16 -5.58
CA THR A 50 -10.39 -2.86 -6.87
C THR A 50 -11.49 -2.26 -7.76
N THR A 51 -12.60 -1.81 -7.18
CA THR A 51 -13.65 -1.09 -7.93
C THR A 51 -13.11 0.22 -8.51
N THR A 52 -12.37 1.00 -7.71
CA THR A 52 -11.73 2.23 -8.17
C THR A 52 -10.71 1.94 -9.28
N LEU A 53 -9.86 0.91 -9.10
CA LEU A 53 -8.90 0.51 -10.12
C LEU A 53 -9.60 0.11 -11.44
N ARG A 54 -10.71 -0.66 -11.36
CA ARG A 54 -11.49 -1.08 -12.53
C ARG A 54 -12.16 0.08 -13.24
N MET A 55 -12.61 1.10 -12.51
CA MET A 55 -13.13 2.33 -13.10
C MET A 55 -12.04 3.12 -13.83
N ILE A 56 -10.85 3.23 -13.27
CA ILE A 56 -9.69 3.85 -13.95
C ILE A 56 -9.32 3.06 -15.22
N ALA A 57 -9.34 1.73 -15.15
CA ALA A 57 -9.07 0.85 -16.29
C ALA A 57 -10.17 0.86 -17.37
N GLY A 58 -11.38 1.33 -17.06
CA GLY A 58 -12.55 1.32 -17.95
C GLY A 58 -13.29 -0.02 -18.01
N PHE A 59 -13.03 -0.94 -17.06
CA PHE A 59 -13.79 -2.19 -16.94
C PHE A 59 -15.11 -2.01 -16.19
N GLU A 60 -15.25 -0.89 -15.48
CA GLU A 60 -16.46 -0.48 -14.76
C GLU A 60 -16.74 0.98 -15.07
N ASP A 61 -17.99 1.31 -15.31
CA ASP A 61 -18.42 2.71 -15.46
C ASP A 61 -18.69 3.30 -14.08
N PRO A 62 -18.28 4.56 -13.82
CA PRO A 62 -18.65 5.26 -12.61
C PRO A 62 -20.16 5.53 -12.58
N SER A 63 -20.74 5.60 -11.37
CA SER A 63 -22.12 6.07 -11.17
C SER A 63 -22.21 7.58 -11.18
N GLY A 64 -21.10 8.27 -10.90
CA GLY A 64 -20.97 9.73 -10.94
C GLY A 64 -19.52 10.14 -10.74
N GLY A 65 -19.24 11.43 -10.93
CA GLY A 65 -17.88 11.96 -10.94
C GLY A 65 -17.17 11.76 -12.26
N THR A 66 -15.90 12.16 -12.33
CA THR A 66 -15.07 12.12 -13.54
C THR A 66 -13.72 11.46 -13.30
N ILE A 67 -13.16 10.87 -14.36
CA ILE A 67 -11.83 10.26 -14.40
C ILE A 67 -11.05 10.93 -15.52
N GLU A 68 -9.91 11.53 -15.18
CA GLU A 68 -8.97 12.07 -16.15
C GLU A 68 -7.67 11.24 -16.15
N LEU A 69 -7.14 10.96 -17.32
CA LEU A 69 -5.83 10.34 -17.54
C LEU A 69 -4.93 11.30 -18.29
N ALA A 70 -3.84 11.74 -17.66
CA ALA A 70 -2.89 12.72 -18.19
C ALA A 70 -3.57 14.00 -18.74
N GLY A 71 -4.60 14.48 -18.04
CA GLY A 71 -5.37 15.68 -18.36
C GLY A 71 -6.51 15.48 -19.37
N GLU A 72 -6.76 14.26 -19.83
CA GLU A 72 -7.88 13.94 -20.73
C GLU A 72 -8.97 13.16 -19.98
N GLU A 73 -10.23 13.61 -20.09
CA GLU A 73 -11.36 12.91 -19.49
C GLU A 73 -11.64 11.59 -20.23
N VAL A 74 -11.73 10.48 -19.46
CA VAL A 74 -11.89 9.13 -20.00
C VAL A 74 -13.11 8.39 -19.44
N SER A 75 -14.03 9.07 -18.77
CA SER A 75 -15.17 8.44 -18.07
C SER A 75 -16.05 7.56 -18.98
N GLY A 76 -16.15 7.83 -20.26
CA GLY A 76 -16.90 7.01 -21.24
C GLY A 76 -16.01 6.28 -22.25
N VAL A 77 -14.68 6.33 -22.10
CA VAL A 77 -13.75 5.72 -23.05
C VAL A 77 -13.57 4.23 -22.71
N PRO A 78 -13.68 3.32 -23.70
CA PRO A 78 -13.52 1.88 -23.48
C PRO A 78 -12.07 1.52 -23.07
N PRO A 79 -11.85 0.37 -22.36
CA PRO A 79 -10.54 0.01 -21.80
C PRO A 79 -9.39 -0.03 -22.82
N TYR A 80 -9.67 -0.48 -24.04
CA TYR A 80 -8.64 -0.64 -25.08
C TYR A 80 -8.17 0.69 -25.71
N ASP A 81 -8.89 1.78 -25.49
CA ASP A 81 -8.56 3.13 -25.98
C ASP A 81 -7.96 4.02 -24.87
N ARG A 82 -7.87 3.52 -23.63
CA ARG A 82 -7.24 4.25 -22.52
C ARG A 82 -5.73 4.07 -22.52
N ALA A 83 -4.99 5.11 -22.13
CA ALA A 83 -3.52 5.08 -22.04
C ALA A 83 -3.01 4.32 -20.79
N VAL A 84 -3.70 3.27 -20.36
CA VAL A 84 -3.36 2.44 -19.21
C VAL A 84 -3.28 0.96 -19.58
N ASN A 85 -2.50 0.19 -18.83
CA ASN A 85 -2.53 -1.27 -18.91
C ASN A 85 -2.75 -1.85 -17.51
N THR A 86 -3.34 -3.05 -17.42
CA THR A 86 -3.66 -3.70 -16.17
C THR A 86 -2.96 -5.06 -16.05
N VAL A 87 -2.37 -5.32 -14.88
CA VAL A 87 -1.91 -6.65 -14.44
C VAL A 87 -2.92 -7.15 -13.40
N PHE A 88 -3.60 -8.25 -13.70
CA PHE A 88 -4.59 -8.87 -12.83
C PHE A 88 -3.93 -9.82 -11.82
N GLN A 89 -4.63 -10.13 -10.75
CA GLN A 89 -4.19 -10.99 -9.66
C GLN A 89 -3.80 -12.42 -10.13
N ASP A 90 -4.49 -12.97 -11.12
CA ASP A 90 -4.22 -14.28 -11.73
C ASP A 90 -3.25 -14.22 -12.92
N TYR A 91 -2.65 -13.03 -13.16
CA TYR A 91 -1.75 -12.71 -14.27
C TYR A 91 -2.40 -12.79 -15.66
N ALA A 92 -3.52 -13.49 -15.84
CA ALA A 92 -4.27 -13.64 -17.08
C ALA A 92 -3.39 -13.95 -18.33
N LEU A 93 -2.38 -14.81 -18.19
CA LEU A 93 -1.53 -15.22 -19.30
C LEU A 93 -2.30 -16.21 -20.21
N PHE A 94 -2.14 -16.04 -21.53
CA PHE A 94 -2.71 -16.96 -22.52
C PHE A 94 -1.94 -18.29 -22.48
N PRO A 95 -2.53 -19.40 -21.99
CA PRO A 95 -1.79 -20.64 -21.74
C PRO A 95 -1.38 -21.36 -23.03
N HIS A 96 -2.07 -21.12 -24.13
CA HIS A 96 -1.82 -21.69 -25.45
C HIS A 96 -0.73 -20.97 -26.25
N MET A 97 -0.32 -19.75 -25.81
CA MET A 97 0.72 -18.93 -26.43
C MET A 97 2.05 -19.11 -25.73
N THR A 98 3.15 -18.85 -26.43
CA THR A 98 4.48 -18.74 -25.82
C THR A 98 4.58 -17.47 -24.94
N VAL A 99 5.62 -17.39 -24.13
CA VAL A 99 5.98 -16.16 -23.37
C VAL A 99 6.14 -14.98 -24.30
N GLY A 100 6.90 -15.17 -25.40
CA GLY A 100 7.11 -14.13 -26.40
C GLY A 100 5.83 -13.66 -27.06
N ASP A 101 4.93 -14.59 -27.40
CA ASP A 101 3.63 -14.25 -27.97
C ASP A 101 2.70 -13.54 -26.97
N ASN A 102 2.73 -13.92 -25.69
CA ASN A 102 2.01 -13.22 -24.63
C ASN A 102 2.48 -11.76 -24.53
N VAL A 103 3.80 -11.54 -24.44
CA VAL A 103 4.37 -10.19 -24.33
C VAL A 103 4.06 -9.38 -25.58
N ALA A 104 4.25 -9.94 -26.77
CA ALA A 104 4.04 -9.22 -28.04
C ALA A 104 2.56 -9.08 -28.44
N TYR A 105 1.61 -9.62 -27.65
CA TYR A 105 0.19 -9.66 -28.04
C TYR A 105 -0.40 -8.28 -28.32
N GLY A 106 -0.22 -7.32 -27.41
CA GLY A 106 -0.71 -5.95 -27.57
C GLY A 106 -0.12 -5.26 -28.80
N LEU A 107 1.17 -5.44 -29.05
CA LEU A 107 1.85 -4.90 -30.23
C LEU A 107 1.32 -5.51 -31.54
N ARG A 108 0.92 -6.79 -31.51
CA ARG A 108 0.29 -7.45 -32.66
C ARG A 108 -1.09 -6.88 -32.96
N VAL A 109 -1.90 -6.64 -31.92
CA VAL A 109 -3.21 -5.99 -32.04
C VAL A 109 -3.08 -4.57 -32.58
N ALA A 110 -2.09 -3.81 -32.11
CA ALA A 110 -1.76 -2.48 -32.58
C ALA A 110 -1.08 -2.46 -33.98
N LYS A 111 -0.95 -3.64 -34.65
CA LYS A 111 -0.35 -3.80 -36.00
C LYS A 111 1.07 -3.24 -36.09
N VAL A 112 1.84 -3.24 -35.02
CA VAL A 112 3.26 -2.88 -35.04
C VAL A 112 4.03 -3.84 -35.94
N ASP A 113 5.05 -3.35 -36.67
CA ASP A 113 5.86 -4.16 -37.58
C ASP A 113 6.53 -5.35 -36.87
N LYS A 114 6.73 -6.45 -37.59
CA LYS A 114 7.25 -7.72 -37.05
C LYS A 114 8.63 -7.57 -36.40
N SER A 115 9.53 -6.81 -37.04
CA SER A 115 10.88 -6.58 -36.53
C SER A 115 10.85 -5.75 -35.23
N GLU A 116 10.05 -4.69 -35.20
CA GLU A 116 9.89 -3.83 -34.05
C GLU A 116 9.18 -4.57 -32.88
N ARG A 117 8.19 -5.43 -33.17
CA ARG A 117 7.58 -6.29 -32.16
C ARG A 117 8.59 -7.23 -31.50
N ALA A 118 9.47 -7.86 -32.29
CA ALA A 118 10.49 -8.74 -31.77
C ALA A 118 11.47 -7.96 -30.87
N ARG A 119 11.92 -6.80 -31.31
CA ARG A 119 12.82 -5.93 -30.54
C ARG A 119 12.19 -5.51 -29.20
N ARG A 120 10.97 -4.95 -29.22
CA ARG A 120 10.28 -4.51 -27.98
C ARG A 120 9.97 -5.67 -27.05
N ARG A 121 9.58 -6.84 -27.57
CA ARG A 121 9.38 -8.05 -26.78
C ARG A 121 10.64 -8.42 -26.01
N ASP A 122 11.78 -8.47 -26.70
CA ASP A 122 13.05 -8.88 -26.11
C ASP A 122 13.52 -7.85 -25.08
N GLU A 123 13.41 -6.54 -25.38
CA GLU A 123 13.66 -5.47 -24.41
C GLU A 123 12.77 -5.60 -23.16
N ALA A 124 11.48 -5.86 -23.32
CA ALA A 124 10.55 -6.03 -22.18
C ALA A 124 10.89 -7.27 -21.35
N LEU A 125 11.34 -8.38 -21.99
CA LEU A 125 11.79 -9.58 -21.28
C LEU A 125 13.11 -9.35 -20.52
N GLU A 126 14.02 -8.56 -21.07
CA GLU A 126 15.26 -8.15 -20.38
C GLU A 126 14.96 -7.30 -19.14
N MET A 127 14.08 -6.30 -19.26
CA MET A 127 13.64 -5.45 -18.14
C MET A 127 13.12 -6.26 -16.95
N VAL A 128 12.36 -7.33 -17.21
CA VAL A 128 11.83 -8.21 -16.17
C VAL A 128 12.76 -9.38 -15.82
N ARG A 129 14.02 -9.34 -16.24
CA ARG A 129 15.07 -10.36 -15.96
C ARG A 129 14.70 -11.78 -16.42
N LEU A 130 14.05 -11.88 -17.61
CA LEU A 130 13.72 -13.14 -18.28
C LEU A 130 14.28 -13.21 -19.72
N PRO A 131 15.56 -12.88 -19.96
CA PRO A 131 16.14 -13.02 -21.29
C PRO A 131 16.14 -14.50 -21.71
N GLY A 132 15.83 -14.79 -22.97
CA GLY A 132 15.80 -16.15 -23.52
C GLY A 132 14.57 -16.99 -23.17
N TYR A 133 13.55 -16.43 -22.51
CA TYR A 133 12.33 -17.16 -22.16
C TYR A 133 11.24 -17.12 -23.23
N ALA A 134 11.46 -16.44 -24.34
CA ALA A 134 10.43 -16.16 -25.35
C ALA A 134 9.69 -17.42 -25.87
N GLU A 135 10.41 -18.53 -26.05
CA GLU A 135 9.86 -19.76 -26.62
C GLU A 135 9.16 -20.69 -25.59
N ARG A 136 9.29 -20.38 -24.28
CA ARG A 136 8.62 -21.16 -23.23
C ARG A 136 7.12 -20.91 -23.19
N LYS A 137 6.38 -21.84 -22.59
CA LYS A 137 4.94 -21.68 -22.30
C LYS A 137 4.71 -21.28 -20.83
N PRO A 138 3.62 -20.57 -20.50
CA PRO A 138 3.28 -20.21 -19.12
C PRO A 138 3.26 -21.37 -18.13
N GLY A 139 2.89 -22.58 -18.54
CA GLY A 139 2.88 -23.78 -17.71
C GLY A 139 4.27 -24.27 -17.28
N GLU A 140 5.34 -23.82 -17.94
CA GLU A 140 6.73 -24.19 -17.65
C GLU A 140 7.40 -23.19 -16.69
N LEU A 141 6.64 -22.19 -16.22
CA LEU A 141 7.13 -21.08 -15.40
C LEU A 141 6.73 -21.22 -13.94
N SER A 142 7.60 -20.76 -13.02
CA SER A 142 7.22 -20.53 -11.62
C SER A 142 6.20 -19.39 -11.48
N GLY A 143 5.57 -19.26 -10.30
CA GLY A 143 4.64 -18.16 -10.01
C GLY A 143 5.24 -16.78 -10.26
N GLY A 144 6.42 -16.50 -9.70
CA GLY A 144 7.13 -15.24 -9.91
C GLY A 144 7.56 -15.01 -11.37
N GLN A 145 7.91 -16.07 -12.11
CA GLN A 145 8.21 -15.94 -13.55
C GLN A 145 6.94 -15.59 -14.36
N ARG A 146 5.78 -16.19 -14.04
CA ARG A 146 4.51 -15.82 -14.68
C ARG A 146 4.14 -14.37 -14.42
N GLN A 147 4.33 -13.90 -13.19
CA GLN A 147 4.12 -12.49 -12.84
C GLN A 147 5.00 -11.54 -13.65
N ARG A 148 6.31 -11.83 -13.77
CA ARG A 148 7.23 -11.03 -14.58
C ARG A 148 6.84 -11.01 -16.06
N VAL A 149 6.34 -12.12 -16.61
CA VAL A 149 5.81 -12.15 -17.98
C VAL A 149 4.57 -11.27 -18.12
N ALA A 150 3.65 -11.30 -17.14
CA ALA A 150 2.49 -10.41 -17.13
C ALA A 150 2.88 -8.93 -17.08
N LEU A 151 3.88 -8.61 -16.27
CA LEU A 151 4.46 -7.28 -16.19
C LEU A 151 5.10 -6.86 -17.52
N ALA A 152 5.94 -7.72 -18.15
CA ALA A 152 6.51 -7.47 -19.46
C ALA A 152 5.44 -7.22 -20.54
N ARG A 153 4.35 -8.01 -20.53
CA ARG A 153 3.19 -7.83 -21.41
C ARG A 153 2.52 -6.48 -21.21
N ALA A 154 2.47 -6.00 -19.97
CA ALA A 154 1.83 -4.74 -19.65
C ALA A 154 2.70 -3.53 -20.03
N ILE A 155 4.01 -3.58 -19.82
CA ILE A 155 4.93 -2.45 -20.11
C ILE A 155 5.32 -2.34 -21.58
N VAL A 156 5.28 -3.43 -22.37
CA VAL A 156 5.73 -3.45 -23.77
C VAL A 156 5.00 -2.43 -24.65
N ASN A 157 3.76 -2.10 -24.32
CA ASN A 157 2.95 -1.10 -25.01
C ASN A 157 3.32 0.35 -24.62
N ARG A 158 4.20 0.53 -23.61
CA ARG A 158 4.60 1.84 -23.08
C ARG A 158 3.40 2.67 -22.62
N PRO A 159 2.55 2.14 -21.72
CA PRO A 159 1.43 2.91 -21.18
C PRO A 159 1.95 4.08 -20.34
N LYS A 160 1.14 5.12 -20.13
CA LYS A 160 1.44 6.18 -19.16
C LYS A 160 1.29 5.67 -17.72
N VAL A 161 0.26 4.85 -17.49
CA VAL A 161 -0.06 4.29 -16.18
C VAL A 161 -0.16 2.77 -16.25
N LEU A 162 0.43 2.09 -15.27
CA LEU A 162 0.29 0.66 -15.05
C LEU A 162 -0.55 0.42 -13.80
N LEU A 163 -1.65 -0.29 -13.96
CA LEU A 163 -2.57 -0.68 -12.91
C LEU A 163 -2.27 -2.12 -12.46
N LEU A 164 -2.10 -2.35 -11.15
CA LEU A 164 -1.72 -3.64 -10.58
C LEU A 164 -2.75 -4.03 -9.50
N ASP A 165 -3.54 -5.08 -9.75
CA ASP A 165 -4.58 -5.56 -8.85
C ASP A 165 -4.08 -6.76 -8.04
N GLU A 166 -3.62 -6.54 -6.81
CA GLU A 166 -3.06 -7.53 -5.88
C GLU A 166 -2.05 -8.52 -6.51
N PRO A 167 -1.04 -8.04 -7.26
CA PRO A 167 -0.21 -8.92 -8.09
C PRO A 167 0.71 -9.84 -7.29
N LEU A 168 0.93 -9.59 -5.98
CA LEU A 168 1.78 -10.40 -5.10
C LEU A 168 1.00 -11.36 -4.19
N GLY A 169 -0.33 -11.28 -4.18
CA GLY A 169 -1.19 -12.00 -3.24
C GLY A 169 -1.08 -13.54 -3.29
N ALA A 170 -0.69 -14.11 -4.43
CA ALA A 170 -0.57 -15.56 -4.63
C ALA A 170 0.86 -16.11 -4.33
N LEU A 171 1.80 -15.26 -3.90
CA LEU A 171 3.20 -15.66 -3.66
C LEU A 171 3.46 -15.97 -2.18
N ASP A 172 4.42 -16.90 -1.94
CA ASP A 172 4.96 -17.11 -0.60
C ASP A 172 5.75 -15.88 -0.12
N LEU A 173 5.97 -15.77 1.21
CA LEU A 173 6.57 -14.60 1.85
C LEU A 173 7.93 -14.22 1.22
N LYS A 174 8.85 -15.20 1.08
CA LYS A 174 10.19 -14.93 0.58
C LYS A 174 10.19 -14.43 -0.87
N LEU A 175 9.37 -15.04 -1.71
CA LEU A 175 9.23 -14.65 -3.11
C LEU A 175 8.54 -13.27 -3.20
N ARG A 176 7.58 -13.00 -2.33
CA ARG A 176 6.88 -11.70 -2.24
C ARG A 176 7.87 -10.58 -1.93
N GLU A 177 8.71 -10.72 -0.89
CA GLU A 177 9.74 -9.74 -0.55
C GLU A 177 10.71 -9.46 -1.72
N GLN A 178 11.13 -10.51 -2.43
CA GLN A 178 11.97 -10.34 -3.63
C GLN A 178 11.25 -9.57 -4.73
N MET A 179 9.98 -9.89 -4.98
CA MET A 179 9.19 -9.25 -6.02
C MET A 179 8.86 -7.79 -5.71
N GLN A 180 8.71 -7.42 -4.44
CA GLN A 180 8.55 -6.01 -4.02
C GLN A 180 9.75 -5.17 -4.47
N VAL A 181 10.97 -5.63 -4.16
CA VAL A 181 12.21 -4.94 -4.56
C VAL A 181 12.31 -4.84 -6.09
N GLU A 182 11.98 -5.93 -6.79
CA GLU A 182 12.02 -5.95 -8.26
C GLU A 182 10.99 -5.01 -8.90
N LEU A 183 9.74 -5.00 -8.40
CA LEU A 183 8.70 -4.10 -8.89
C LEU A 183 9.09 -2.63 -8.74
N LYS A 184 9.63 -2.25 -7.58
CA LYS A 184 10.11 -0.88 -7.36
C LYS A 184 11.29 -0.53 -8.27
N THR A 185 12.22 -1.47 -8.49
CA THR A 185 13.34 -1.29 -9.41
C THR A 185 12.85 -1.09 -10.84
N ILE A 186 11.97 -1.97 -11.32
CA ILE A 186 11.41 -1.88 -12.69
C ILE A 186 10.65 -0.56 -12.86
N GLN A 187 9.82 -0.16 -11.90
CA GLN A 187 9.10 1.11 -11.95
C GLN A 187 10.05 2.29 -12.10
N SER A 188 11.14 2.31 -11.30
CA SER A 188 12.15 3.37 -11.35
C SER A 188 12.92 3.41 -12.69
N GLU A 189 13.22 2.23 -13.28
CA GLU A 189 13.92 2.12 -14.57
C GLU A 189 13.02 2.52 -15.74
N VAL A 190 11.74 2.15 -15.70
CA VAL A 190 10.79 2.45 -16.79
C VAL A 190 10.27 3.88 -16.69
N GLY A 191 10.19 4.45 -15.49
CA GLY A 191 9.75 5.83 -15.24
C GLY A 191 8.28 6.10 -15.52
N ILE A 192 7.41 5.07 -15.53
CA ILE A 192 5.96 5.21 -15.69
C ILE A 192 5.25 5.19 -14.32
N THR A 193 4.04 5.71 -14.29
CA THR A 193 3.21 5.73 -13.07
C THR A 193 2.65 4.34 -12.79
N PHE A 194 2.80 3.87 -11.54
CA PHE A 194 2.19 2.62 -11.06
C PHE A 194 1.08 2.93 -10.08
N VAL A 195 -0.10 2.32 -10.29
CA VAL A 195 -1.17 2.27 -9.28
C VAL A 195 -1.30 0.83 -8.80
N TYR A 196 -1.03 0.62 -7.55
CA TYR A 196 -0.92 -0.68 -6.91
C TYR A 196 -2.04 -0.89 -5.90
N VAL A 197 -2.82 -1.94 -6.04
CA VAL A 197 -3.85 -2.32 -5.06
C VAL A 197 -3.31 -3.44 -4.18
N THR A 198 -3.42 -3.28 -2.88
CA THR A 198 -3.10 -4.31 -1.90
C THR A 198 -3.93 -4.17 -0.63
N HIS A 199 -4.00 -5.23 0.15
CA HIS A 199 -4.43 -5.23 1.54
C HIS A 199 -3.26 -5.47 2.51
N ASP A 200 -2.04 -5.68 1.99
CA ASP A 200 -0.82 -5.90 2.75
C ASP A 200 -0.13 -4.56 3.04
N GLN A 201 0.03 -4.27 4.34
CA GLN A 201 0.60 -3.01 4.82
C GLN A 201 2.11 -2.93 4.54
N ASP A 202 2.83 -4.06 4.64
CA ASP A 202 4.27 -4.09 4.42
C ASP A 202 4.60 -3.81 2.95
N GLU A 203 3.79 -4.33 2.02
CA GLU A 203 3.90 -4.00 0.59
C GLU A 203 3.73 -2.49 0.36
N ALA A 204 2.65 -1.92 0.91
CA ALA A 204 2.36 -0.51 0.74
C ALA A 204 3.46 0.39 1.32
N LEU A 205 3.89 0.12 2.57
CA LEU A 205 4.91 0.93 3.25
C LEU A 205 6.30 0.84 2.60
N THR A 206 6.62 -0.32 1.97
CA THR A 206 7.95 -0.57 1.40
C THR A 206 8.14 0.01 0.00
N MET A 207 7.09 -0.05 -0.85
CA MET A 207 7.24 0.28 -2.27
C MET A 207 6.73 1.67 -2.65
N SER A 208 5.79 2.24 -1.89
CA SER A 208 5.03 3.40 -2.34
C SER A 208 5.75 4.72 -2.11
N ASP A 209 5.51 5.66 -3.00
CA ASP A 209 5.84 7.07 -2.79
C ASP A 209 4.71 7.75 -2.00
N ARG A 210 3.44 7.40 -2.30
CA ARG A 210 2.25 7.78 -1.53
C ARG A 210 1.25 6.63 -1.45
N ILE A 211 0.47 6.63 -0.37
CA ILE A 211 -0.55 5.61 -0.08
C ILE A 211 -1.88 6.31 0.19
N ALA A 212 -2.94 5.86 -0.47
CA ALA A 212 -4.33 6.17 -0.11
C ALA A 212 -4.90 5.02 0.70
N VAL A 213 -5.31 5.30 1.94
CA VAL A 213 -5.98 4.32 2.81
C VAL A 213 -7.47 4.38 2.56
N PHE A 214 -8.04 3.27 2.10
CA PHE A 214 -9.45 3.10 1.82
C PHE A 214 -10.19 2.43 2.98
N ASN A 215 -11.37 2.95 3.30
CA ASN A 215 -12.32 2.36 4.22
C ASN A 215 -13.74 2.70 3.79
N ASP A 216 -14.65 1.70 3.75
CA ASP A 216 -16.07 1.88 3.45
C ASP A 216 -16.35 2.78 2.22
N GLY A 217 -15.61 2.56 1.13
CA GLY A 217 -15.75 3.31 -0.12
C GLY A 217 -15.18 4.72 -0.10
N ARG A 218 -14.46 5.12 0.94
CA ARG A 218 -13.86 6.46 1.13
C ARG A 218 -12.35 6.39 1.27
N ILE A 219 -11.69 7.50 1.02
CA ILE A 219 -10.29 7.68 1.34
C ILE A 219 -10.18 8.35 2.70
N GLU A 220 -9.55 7.66 3.66
CA GLU A 220 -9.35 8.14 5.03
C GLU A 220 -8.15 9.08 5.14
N GLN A 221 -7.07 8.76 4.41
CA GLN A 221 -5.84 9.54 4.38
C GLN A 221 -5.04 9.23 3.12
N VAL A 222 -4.38 10.26 2.56
CA VAL A 222 -3.36 10.10 1.50
C VAL A 222 -2.06 10.73 1.98
N SER A 223 -1.01 9.93 2.12
CA SER A 223 0.29 10.41 2.63
C SER A 223 1.45 9.56 2.15
N ALA A 224 2.68 10.08 2.28
CA ALA A 224 3.90 9.27 2.19
C ALA A 224 3.92 8.20 3.30
N PRO A 225 4.55 7.03 3.07
CA PRO A 225 4.55 5.89 4.01
C PRO A 225 4.90 6.27 5.44
N ARG A 226 5.99 7.01 5.62
CA ARG A 226 6.44 7.43 6.95
C ARG A 226 5.41 8.33 7.67
N GLN A 227 4.82 9.28 6.94
CA GLN A 227 3.82 10.17 7.52
C GLN A 227 2.56 9.40 7.89
N LEU A 228 2.12 8.48 7.03
CA LEU A 228 0.97 7.62 7.29
C LEU A 228 1.14 6.77 8.56
N TYR A 229 2.35 6.23 8.76
CA TYR A 229 2.68 5.40 9.92
C TYR A 229 2.84 6.22 11.21
N GLU A 230 3.60 7.32 11.15
CA GLU A 230 3.95 8.12 12.34
C GLU A 230 2.84 9.11 12.75
N ARG A 231 2.00 9.56 11.80
CA ARG A 231 0.96 10.58 12.02
C ARG A 231 -0.33 10.20 11.31
N PRO A 232 -1.02 9.17 11.78
CA PRO A 232 -2.34 8.80 11.25
C PRO A 232 -3.37 9.88 11.58
N ASP A 233 -4.27 10.19 10.64
CA ASP A 233 -5.28 11.24 10.80
C ASP A 233 -6.42 10.82 11.74
N ASN A 234 -6.69 9.51 11.86
CA ASN A 234 -7.77 8.97 12.67
C ASN A 234 -7.44 7.59 13.26
N GLU A 235 -8.31 7.10 14.16
CA GLU A 235 -8.16 5.80 14.82
C GLU A 235 -8.15 4.62 13.83
N PHE A 236 -8.92 4.71 12.74
CA PHE A 236 -8.94 3.64 11.75
C PHE A 236 -7.56 3.48 11.10
N VAL A 237 -6.99 4.58 10.60
CA VAL A 237 -5.65 4.55 9.98
C VAL A 237 -4.59 4.12 10.99
N ALA A 238 -4.66 4.62 12.25
CA ALA A 238 -3.73 4.25 13.32
C ALA A 238 -3.72 2.74 13.59
N GLY A 239 -4.90 2.12 13.64
CA GLY A 239 -5.06 0.68 13.91
C GLY A 239 -4.92 -0.19 12.68
N PHE A 240 -5.19 0.34 11.48
CA PHE A 240 -5.09 -0.41 10.24
C PHE A 240 -3.65 -0.43 9.71
N VAL A 241 -2.88 0.65 9.82
CA VAL A 241 -1.49 0.72 9.34
C VAL A 241 -0.53 0.43 10.50
N GLY A 242 -0.19 -0.84 10.67
CA GLY A 242 0.64 -1.33 11.77
C GLY A 242 -0.11 -1.43 13.12
N VAL A 243 0.62 -1.80 14.15
CA VAL A 243 0.10 -1.83 15.52
C VAL A 243 0.23 -0.45 16.14
N SER A 244 -0.81 0.00 16.86
CA SER A 244 -0.78 1.28 17.57
C SER A 244 -1.47 1.18 18.92
N ASN A 245 -0.91 1.86 19.92
CA ASN A 245 -1.55 2.05 21.20
C ASN A 245 -2.48 3.26 21.13
N LEU A 246 -3.73 3.08 21.47
CA LEU A 246 -4.70 4.16 21.62
C LEU A 246 -4.91 4.40 23.11
N ILE A 247 -4.59 5.59 23.57
CA ILE A 247 -4.78 6.02 24.96
C ILE A 247 -5.55 7.33 25.00
N GLU A 248 -6.27 7.53 26.09
CA GLU A 248 -6.94 8.81 26.35
C GLU A 248 -6.25 9.48 27.53
N ARG A 249 -5.76 10.70 27.33
CA ARG A 249 -5.11 11.52 28.36
C ARG A 249 -5.56 12.97 28.20
N ASP A 250 -5.94 13.59 29.30
CA ASP A 250 -6.39 14.99 29.36
C ASP A 250 -7.54 15.32 28.38
N GLY A 251 -8.39 14.31 28.09
CA GLY A 251 -9.51 14.44 27.14
C GLY A 251 -9.10 14.36 25.67
N GLU A 252 -7.83 14.11 25.38
CA GLU A 252 -7.33 13.88 24.03
C GLU A 252 -7.09 12.38 23.79
N ARG A 253 -7.40 11.95 22.57
CA ARG A 253 -7.06 10.61 22.08
C ARG A 253 -5.73 10.64 21.39
N LEU A 254 -4.79 9.86 21.88
CA LEU A 254 -3.42 9.79 21.42
C LEU A 254 -3.12 8.39 20.88
N THR A 255 -2.34 8.33 19.81
CA THR A 255 -1.78 7.10 19.31
C THR A 255 -0.25 7.09 19.49
N ILE A 256 0.28 5.92 19.92
CA ILE A 256 1.72 5.74 20.14
C ILE A 256 2.14 4.39 19.59
N ARG A 257 3.16 4.36 18.76
CA ARG A 257 3.70 3.11 18.21
C ARG A 257 4.42 2.30 19.29
N PRO A 258 4.24 0.95 19.34
CA PRO A 258 4.84 0.10 20.37
C PRO A 258 6.37 0.21 20.48
N GLU A 259 7.06 0.40 19.36
CA GLU A 259 8.52 0.55 19.31
C GLU A 259 9.03 1.92 19.79
N LYS A 260 8.12 2.89 20.02
CA LYS A 260 8.45 4.22 20.56
C LYS A 260 8.34 4.26 22.09
N ILE A 261 7.81 3.19 22.69
CA ILE A 261 7.64 3.07 24.14
C ILE A 261 8.82 2.28 24.72
N GLN A 262 9.39 2.78 25.80
CA GLN A 262 10.55 2.20 26.45
C GLN A 262 10.20 1.73 27.87
N LEU A 263 10.86 0.66 28.32
CA LEU A 263 10.94 0.30 29.74
C LEU A 263 12.01 1.17 30.38
N LEU A 264 11.64 1.89 31.42
CA LEU A 264 12.52 2.79 32.16
C LEU A 264 12.97 2.16 33.46
N ASP A 265 14.18 2.49 33.90
CA ASP A 265 14.64 2.19 35.26
C ASP A 265 14.09 3.27 36.20
N PRO A 266 13.26 2.91 37.22
CA PRO A 266 12.70 3.87 38.16
C PRO A 266 13.76 4.66 38.95
N ALA A 267 15.00 4.15 39.02
CA ALA A 267 16.10 4.80 39.74
C ALA A 267 16.84 5.82 38.89
N VAL A 268 16.60 5.87 37.56
CA VAL A 268 17.28 6.77 36.64
C VAL A 268 16.31 7.87 36.18
N PRO A 269 16.52 9.13 36.57
CA PRO A 269 15.72 10.23 36.02
C PRO A 269 15.91 10.32 34.50
N VAL A 270 14.82 10.39 33.77
CA VAL A 270 14.85 10.54 32.29
C VAL A 270 14.14 11.83 31.93
N ASP A 271 14.92 12.88 31.63
CA ASP A 271 14.38 14.17 31.22
C ASP A 271 13.72 14.09 29.84
N GLY A 272 12.59 14.78 29.68
CA GLY A 272 11.90 14.94 28.40
C GLY A 272 11.03 13.75 27.98
N LEU A 273 10.83 12.73 28.83
CA LEU A 273 9.90 11.65 28.60
C LEU A 273 8.62 11.83 29.43
N HIS A 274 7.47 11.58 28.82
CA HIS A 274 6.28 11.23 29.57
C HIS A 274 6.44 9.82 30.10
N SER A 275 6.15 9.58 31.38
CA SER A 275 6.30 8.26 31.99
C SER A 275 5.08 7.87 32.84
N GLU A 276 4.71 6.60 32.77
CA GLU A 276 3.60 6.03 33.54
C GLU A 276 4.00 4.69 34.16
N ARG A 277 3.46 4.44 35.36
CA ARG A 277 3.57 3.14 36.03
C ARG A 277 2.51 2.18 35.53
N GLY A 278 2.84 0.90 35.57
CA GLY A 278 1.91 -0.16 35.18
C GLY A 278 2.43 -1.53 35.58
N ARG A 279 1.66 -2.54 35.24
CA ARG A 279 1.98 -3.94 35.47
C ARG A 279 1.99 -4.72 34.17
N VAL A 280 3.00 -5.54 33.97
CA VAL A 280 3.10 -6.45 32.81
C VAL A 280 2.01 -7.52 32.92
N VAL A 281 1.08 -7.54 31.98
CA VAL A 281 0.00 -8.53 31.92
C VAL A 281 0.30 -9.67 30.96
N GLU A 282 1.15 -9.43 29.96
CA GLU A 282 1.54 -10.44 28.99
C GLU A 282 2.97 -10.22 28.49
N VAL A 283 3.68 -11.32 28.24
CA VAL A 283 5.01 -11.33 27.60
C VAL A 283 5.00 -12.34 26.47
N ALA A 284 5.24 -11.89 25.23
CA ALA A 284 5.26 -12.73 24.04
C ALA A 284 6.64 -12.64 23.33
N TYR A 285 7.39 -13.74 23.35
CA TYR A 285 8.66 -13.84 22.62
C TYR A 285 8.40 -14.10 21.12
N ALA A 286 8.90 -13.25 20.25
CA ALA A 286 8.73 -13.33 18.79
C ALA A 286 10.07 -13.24 18.04
N GLY A 287 11.03 -14.06 18.44
CA GLY A 287 12.35 -14.13 17.80
C GLY A 287 13.18 -12.87 17.98
N MET A 288 13.21 -11.98 17.00
CA MET A 288 13.99 -10.74 17.04
C MET A 288 13.51 -9.74 18.09
N VAL A 289 12.26 -9.87 18.54
CA VAL A 289 11.63 -8.94 19.48
C VAL A 289 10.87 -9.68 20.55
N THR A 290 10.73 -9.06 21.72
CA THR A 290 9.76 -9.44 22.76
C THR A 290 8.70 -8.36 22.87
N ARG A 291 7.44 -8.75 22.81
CA ARG A 291 6.29 -7.87 23.00
C ARG A 291 5.83 -7.97 24.45
N TYR A 292 5.56 -6.82 25.03
CA TYR A 292 5.00 -6.70 26.37
C TYR A 292 3.67 -5.98 26.29
N THR A 293 2.67 -6.49 26.99
CA THR A 293 1.41 -5.80 27.24
C THR A 293 1.42 -5.32 28.69
N VAL A 294 1.24 -4.02 28.91
CA VAL A 294 1.31 -3.37 30.21
C VAL A 294 -0.04 -2.71 30.51
N ALA A 295 -0.68 -3.12 31.61
CA ALA A 295 -1.83 -2.39 32.18
C ALA A 295 -1.32 -1.19 32.98
N LEU A 296 -1.77 0.02 32.62
CA LEU A 296 -1.35 1.26 33.25
C LEU A 296 -2.14 1.56 34.52
N ASP A 297 -1.50 2.16 35.51
CA ASP A 297 -2.15 2.53 36.81
C ASP A 297 -3.22 3.62 36.58
N HIS A 298 -3.05 4.50 35.61
CA HIS A 298 -4.02 5.54 35.21
C HIS A 298 -5.10 5.04 34.25
N GLY A 299 -5.18 3.71 34.04
CA GLY A 299 -6.12 3.08 33.11
C GLY A 299 -5.62 3.00 31.68
N GLY A 300 -6.14 1.99 30.97
CA GLY A 300 -5.73 1.62 29.63
C GLY A 300 -4.61 0.57 29.62
N THR A 301 -4.29 0.13 28.42
CA THR A 301 -3.26 -0.90 28.17
C THR A 301 -2.34 -0.43 27.07
N LEU A 302 -1.03 -0.61 27.26
CA LEU A 302 -0.01 -0.33 26.26
C LEU A 302 0.67 -1.61 25.83
N GLN A 303 0.92 -1.71 24.52
CA GLN A 303 1.87 -2.67 23.97
C GLN A 303 3.20 -1.97 23.72
N LEU A 304 4.30 -2.59 24.10
CA LEU A 304 5.64 -2.15 23.73
C LEU A 304 6.45 -3.30 23.14
N VAL A 305 7.43 -2.95 22.34
CA VAL A 305 8.30 -3.91 21.66
C VAL A 305 9.74 -3.62 22.06
N ARG A 306 10.43 -4.67 22.52
CA ARG A 306 11.86 -4.62 22.81
C ARG A 306 12.63 -5.56 21.91
N GLN A 307 13.70 -5.09 21.31
CA GLN A 307 14.59 -5.93 20.52
C GLN A 307 15.39 -6.89 21.42
N ASN A 308 15.50 -8.14 20.99
CA ASN A 308 16.27 -9.19 21.67
C ASN A 308 17.72 -9.15 21.20
N LEU A 309 18.45 -8.09 21.60
CA LEU A 309 19.87 -7.93 21.26
C LEU A 309 20.73 -8.70 22.28
N GLU A 310 21.82 -9.33 21.82
CA GLU A 310 22.86 -9.84 22.70
C GLU A 310 23.64 -8.66 23.31
N GLY A 311 23.67 -8.58 24.62
CA GLY A 311 24.40 -7.55 25.35
C GLY A 311 23.77 -7.17 26.69
N PRO A 312 24.52 -6.48 27.58
CA PRO A 312 23.96 -6.03 28.84
C PRO A 312 22.89 -4.96 28.54
N SER A 313 21.65 -5.31 28.81
CA SER A 313 20.54 -4.35 28.77
C SER A 313 20.50 -3.61 30.11
N ALA A 314 20.38 -2.29 30.06
CA ALA A 314 20.28 -1.44 31.25
C ALA A 314 19.07 -1.80 32.15
N VAL A 315 18.02 -2.35 31.55
CA VAL A 315 16.81 -2.81 32.26
C VAL A 315 16.63 -4.31 32.03
N ALA A 316 16.53 -5.10 33.11
CA ALA A 316 16.24 -6.51 33.03
C ALA A 316 14.89 -6.75 32.32
N ALA A 317 14.77 -7.89 31.61
CA ALA A 317 13.50 -8.27 30.99
C ALA A 317 12.45 -8.55 32.08
N PRO A 318 11.35 -7.76 32.17
CA PRO A 318 10.37 -8.00 33.21
C PRO A 318 9.56 -9.27 32.89
N ALA A 319 9.23 -10.01 33.95
CA ALA A 319 8.32 -11.14 33.86
C ALA A 319 6.87 -10.67 33.93
N GLN A 320 5.94 -11.53 33.53
CA GLN A 320 4.52 -11.28 33.76
C GLN A 320 4.23 -11.03 35.25
N GLY A 321 3.40 -10.05 35.56
CA GLY A 321 3.07 -9.60 36.91
C GLY A 321 4.03 -8.57 37.52
N SER A 322 5.18 -8.29 36.89
CA SER A 322 6.12 -7.28 37.35
C SER A 322 5.56 -5.87 37.24
N GLU A 323 5.86 -5.03 38.21
CA GLU A 323 5.65 -3.58 38.13
C GLU A 323 6.73 -2.98 37.28
N VAL A 324 6.36 -2.07 36.39
CA VAL A 324 7.25 -1.42 35.43
C VAL A 324 6.95 0.08 35.32
N LEU A 325 7.97 0.84 34.96
CA LEU A 325 7.84 2.20 34.50
C LEU A 325 8.01 2.19 32.97
N VAL A 326 7.03 2.70 32.24
CA VAL A 326 7.08 2.86 30.79
C VAL A 326 7.15 4.32 30.44
N GLY A 327 7.80 4.66 29.34
CA GLY A 327 7.90 6.05 28.93
C GLY A 327 8.06 6.22 27.41
N TRP A 328 7.68 7.40 26.95
CA TRP A 328 7.78 7.79 25.54
C TRP A 328 8.04 9.29 25.42
N ARG A 329 8.58 9.72 24.31
CA ARG A 329 8.70 11.15 24.03
C ARG A 329 7.36 11.74 23.65
N PRO A 330 7.00 12.95 24.13
CA PRO A 330 5.72 13.59 23.76
C PRO A 330 5.50 13.70 22.23
N GLU A 331 6.56 13.94 21.47
CA GLU A 331 6.52 14.01 20.01
C GLU A 331 6.16 12.70 19.31
N HIS A 332 6.23 11.55 20.01
CA HIS A 332 5.84 10.24 19.53
C HIS A 332 4.36 9.92 19.78
N ALA A 333 3.69 10.73 20.57
CA ALA A 333 2.25 10.65 20.79
C ALA A 333 1.56 11.58 19.79
N ALA A 334 0.83 11.00 18.83
CA ALA A 334 0.08 11.78 17.85
C ALA A 334 -1.40 11.83 18.26
N ALA A 335 -1.99 13.03 18.24
CA ALA A 335 -3.43 13.17 18.42
C ALA A 335 -4.17 12.59 17.21
N VAL A 336 -5.20 11.78 17.47
CA VAL A 336 -6.04 11.18 16.41
C VAL A 336 -7.49 11.57 16.59
N ARG A 337 -8.18 11.79 15.48
CA ARG A 337 -9.63 11.99 15.51
C ARG A 337 -10.30 10.66 15.85
N GLY A 338 -11.35 10.68 16.66
CA GLY A 338 -12.21 9.52 16.91
C GLY A 338 -12.80 8.99 15.61
N LYS A 339 -13.30 7.75 15.62
CA LYS A 339 -14.05 7.21 14.47
C LYS A 339 -15.12 8.22 14.07
N SER A 340 -15.16 8.59 12.80
CA SER A 340 -16.28 9.34 12.25
C SER A 340 -17.53 8.49 12.40
N THR A 341 -18.33 8.78 13.42
CA THR A 341 -19.66 8.19 13.59
C THR A 341 -20.56 8.79 12.51
N THR A 342 -20.68 8.10 11.38
CA THR A 342 -21.72 8.39 10.39
C THR A 342 -23.03 7.73 10.87
N GLU A 343 -23.53 8.18 12.01
CA GLU A 343 -24.91 7.95 12.49
C GLU A 343 -25.35 9.26 13.12
N GLU A 344 -26.02 10.07 12.33
CA GLU A 344 -27.05 11.03 12.74
C GLU A 344 -27.33 12.00 11.58
N VAL A 345 -28.00 11.51 10.53
CA VAL A 345 -29.00 12.32 9.79
C VAL A 345 -30.01 11.35 9.18
N ALA A 346 -30.92 10.88 10.00
CA ALA A 346 -32.20 10.35 9.56
C ALA A 346 -33.20 10.69 10.67
N SER A 347 -33.71 11.89 10.62
CA SER A 347 -34.98 12.27 11.29
C SER A 347 -35.76 13.14 10.34
#